data_b6c1e9373fb6a0e8c7f7255322fd2a5f
#
_entry.id   b6c1e9373fb6a0e8c7f7255322fd2a5f
#
_cell.length_a   1.000
_cell.length_b   1.000
_cell.length_c   1.000
_cell.angle_alpha   90.00
_cell.angle_beta   90.00
_cell.angle_gamma   90.00
#
_symmetry.space_group_name_H-M   'P 1'
#
loop_
_entity.id
_entity.type
_entity.pdbx_description
1 polymer ?
#
loop_
_entity_poly.entity_id
_entity_poly.type
_entity_poly.pdbx_seq_one_letter_code
_entity_poly.pdbx_strand_id
1 'polypeptide(L)'
;IKKFNGIFAFVIYDEDKGRVFLARDQMGVKPLFYSINNKNIIFASEIKAILANPMVKAQVDRDGITELFALGPAVTPGKAIYKNISEIAPANCMVISKENIKVWEYWKVSLEENKETVEEAAEHVRTLVVDAIKRQLVGDVPICTFLSGGLDSSAISAIAAEEFRNRGKVLDTYSIDYKDNEKYFKSSLFQPTSDKYWACKVAEFIKSNHKNVVLNHKDLVLALRDATLARDIPGMADVDSSLLLFCKEIRKDFVVGLSGECADEIFGGYPWYTNEDMLNSETFPWSRSVGMRKSILNEKIKKFNIEE
;
A
#
# COMPACT_ATOMS: atom_id res chain seq x y z
N ILE A 1 -2.65 -16.89 16.11
CA ILE A 1 -2.68 -15.93 14.99
C ILE A 1 -4.11 -15.59 14.58
N LYS A 2 -5.02 -16.56 14.45
CA LYS A 2 -6.43 -16.34 14.02
C LYS A 2 -7.23 -15.36 14.90
N LYS A 3 -6.76 -15.08 16.13
CA LYS A 3 -7.39 -14.13 17.06
C LYS A 3 -6.80 -12.72 16.96
N PHE A 4 -5.79 -12.52 16.12
CA PHE A 4 -5.17 -11.21 15.96
C PHE A 4 -6.03 -10.36 15.03
N ASN A 5 -6.44 -9.20 15.53
CA ASN A 5 -7.06 -8.14 14.74
C ASN A 5 -6.11 -6.94 14.75
N GLY A 6 -5.39 -6.74 13.66
CA GLY A 6 -4.40 -5.67 13.60
C GLY A 6 -3.44 -5.83 12.42
N ILE A 7 -2.52 -4.89 12.33
CA ILE A 7 -1.52 -4.76 11.28
C ILE A 7 -0.18 -5.21 11.85
N PHE A 8 0.38 -6.30 11.32
CA PHE A 8 1.60 -6.88 11.89
C PHE A 8 2.42 -7.70 10.87
N ALA A 9 3.71 -7.73 11.11
CA ALA A 9 4.62 -8.76 10.61
C ALA A 9 5.61 -9.06 11.73
N PHE A 10 5.81 -10.32 12.03
CA PHE A 10 6.74 -10.71 13.09
C PHE A 10 7.41 -12.06 12.83
N VAL A 11 8.52 -12.24 13.50
CA VAL A 11 9.27 -13.50 13.52
C VAL A 11 9.56 -13.88 14.97
N ILE A 12 9.33 -15.13 15.30
CA ILE A 12 9.60 -15.71 16.62
C ILE A 12 10.55 -16.88 16.45
N TYR A 13 11.66 -16.87 17.17
CA TYR A 13 12.53 -18.01 17.31
C TYR A 13 12.19 -18.77 18.60
N ASP A 14 11.75 -20.02 18.45
CA ASP A 14 11.47 -20.97 19.54
C ASP A 14 12.74 -21.79 19.77
N GLU A 15 13.53 -21.37 20.74
CA GLU A 15 14.86 -21.97 21.02
C GLU A 15 14.74 -23.42 21.47
N ASP A 16 13.76 -23.74 22.33
CA ASP A 16 13.54 -25.08 22.86
C ASP A 16 13.25 -26.10 21.75
N LYS A 17 12.51 -25.66 20.71
CA LYS A 17 12.14 -26.52 19.58
C LYS A 17 13.03 -26.31 18.35
N GLY A 18 13.98 -25.38 18.42
CA GLY A 18 14.89 -25.07 17.32
C GLY A 18 14.16 -24.70 16.01
N ARG A 19 13.11 -23.89 16.11
CA ARG A 19 12.26 -23.50 14.97
C ARG A 19 12.00 -22.01 14.92
N VAL A 20 11.80 -21.51 13.71
CA VAL A 20 11.42 -20.13 13.44
C VAL A 20 9.98 -20.09 12.95
N PHE A 21 9.14 -19.23 13.56
CA PHE A 21 7.78 -18.94 13.15
C PHE A 21 7.70 -17.52 12.59
N LEU A 22 7.18 -17.39 11.38
CA LEU A 22 6.96 -16.11 10.71
C LEU A 22 5.44 -15.96 10.46
N ALA A 23 4.92 -14.74 10.62
CA ALA A 23 3.53 -14.44 10.31
C ALA A 23 3.39 -13.01 9.79
N ARG A 24 2.47 -12.84 8.85
CA ARG A 24 2.11 -11.54 8.28
C ARG A 24 0.61 -11.32 8.39
N ASP A 25 0.18 -10.08 8.57
CA ASP A 25 -1.22 -9.70 8.73
C ASP A 25 -2.10 -10.09 7.53
N GLN A 26 -3.41 -10.03 7.73
CA GLN A 26 -4.43 -10.49 6.78
C GLN A 26 -4.32 -9.85 5.40
N MET A 27 -4.06 -8.54 5.36
CA MET A 27 -3.98 -7.77 4.11
C MET A 27 -2.54 -7.53 3.65
N GLY A 28 -1.53 -8.00 4.43
CA GLY A 28 -0.12 -7.81 4.11
C GLY A 28 0.35 -6.35 4.20
N VAL A 29 -0.26 -5.57 5.08
CA VAL A 29 0.10 -4.14 5.26
C VAL A 29 1.54 -3.98 5.72
N LYS A 30 2.02 -4.86 6.62
CA LYS A 30 3.43 -4.89 7.01
C LYS A 30 4.20 -5.86 6.12
N PRO A 31 5.30 -5.41 5.50
CA PRO A 31 6.12 -6.28 4.66
C PRO A 31 6.94 -7.26 5.51
N LEU A 32 7.15 -8.46 4.98
CA LEU A 32 8.03 -9.47 5.56
C LEU A 32 8.67 -10.29 4.43
N PHE A 33 9.93 -9.98 4.14
CA PHE A 33 10.74 -10.69 3.16
C PHE A 33 11.64 -11.69 3.83
N TYR A 34 12.02 -12.73 3.09
CA TYR A 34 12.96 -13.74 3.55
C TYR A 34 13.82 -14.28 2.40
N SER A 35 14.98 -14.81 2.77
CA SER A 35 15.86 -15.59 1.90
C SER A 35 16.32 -16.83 2.67
N ILE A 36 16.23 -17.97 2.01
CA ILE A 36 16.71 -19.25 2.57
C ILE A 36 17.87 -19.71 1.70
N ASN A 37 19.05 -19.83 2.32
CA ASN A 37 20.26 -20.30 1.66
C ASN A 37 20.90 -21.38 2.51
N ASN A 38 20.84 -22.63 2.02
CA ASN A 38 21.31 -23.83 2.73
C ASN A 38 20.68 -23.94 4.14
N LYS A 39 21.45 -23.63 5.17
CA LYS A 39 21.04 -23.71 6.59
C LYS A 39 20.74 -22.35 7.21
N ASN A 40 20.87 -21.28 6.44
CA ASN A 40 20.68 -19.92 6.93
C ASN A 40 19.36 -19.36 6.47
N ILE A 41 18.68 -18.66 7.38
CA ILE A 41 17.46 -17.93 7.11
C ILE A 41 17.75 -16.46 7.41
N ILE A 42 17.49 -15.61 6.45
CA ILE A 42 17.60 -14.16 6.56
C ILE A 42 16.22 -13.60 6.34
N PHE A 43 15.76 -12.72 7.20
CA PHE A 43 14.45 -12.08 7.07
C PHE A 43 14.55 -10.59 7.43
N ALA A 44 13.69 -9.78 6.81
CA ALA A 44 13.63 -8.35 7.07
C ALA A 44 12.29 -7.77 6.57
N SER A 45 11.97 -6.57 7.00
CA SER A 45 10.83 -5.81 6.47
C SER A 45 11.14 -5.16 5.11
N GLU A 46 12.42 -5.04 4.72
CA GLU A 46 12.85 -4.42 3.47
C GLU A 46 13.87 -5.30 2.76
N ILE A 47 13.78 -5.34 1.43
CA ILE A 47 14.68 -6.16 0.59
C ILE A 47 16.14 -5.73 0.73
N LYS A 48 16.38 -4.39 0.81
CA LYS A 48 17.74 -3.85 0.98
C LYS A 48 18.46 -4.39 2.23
N ALA A 49 17.72 -4.65 3.29
CA ALA A 49 18.28 -5.23 4.51
C ALA A 49 18.74 -6.69 4.31
N ILE A 50 18.00 -7.46 3.51
CA ILE A 50 18.41 -8.83 3.10
C ILE A 50 19.63 -8.76 2.18
N LEU A 51 19.63 -7.84 1.20
CA LEU A 51 20.74 -7.64 0.26
C LEU A 51 22.03 -7.13 0.91
N ALA A 52 21.93 -6.48 2.08
CA ALA A 52 23.10 -6.09 2.87
C ALA A 52 23.88 -7.31 3.44
N ASN A 53 23.25 -8.48 3.49
CA ASN A 53 23.93 -9.70 3.92
C ASN A 53 24.80 -10.26 2.76
N PRO A 54 26.11 -10.48 2.95
CA PRO A 54 27.02 -10.92 1.89
C PRO A 54 26.69 -12.30 1.30
N MET A 55 25.87 -13.11 1.96
CA MET A 55 25.40 -14.39 1.44
C MET A 55 24.29 -14.27 0.40
N VAL A 56 23.67 -13.10 0.26
CA VAL A 56 22.58 -12.85 -0.70
C VAL A 56 23.09 -11.92 -1.79
N LYS A 57 22.99 -12.37 -3.04
CA LYS A 57 23.41 -11.56 -4.18
C LYS A 57 22.23 -10.75 -4.74
N ALA A 58 22.47 -9.47 -5.03
CA ALA A 58 21.52 -8.61 -5.74
C ALA A 58 21.45 -9.05 -7.22
N GLN A 59 20.67 -10.08 -7.51
CA GLN A 59 20.50 -10.66 -8.83
C GLN A 59 19.01 -10.72 -9.16
N VAL A 60 18.64 -10.18 -10.31
CA VAL A 60 17.29 -10.31 -10.89
C VAL A 60 17.38 -11.38 -11.97
N ASP A 61 16.46 -12.33 -11.96
CA ASP A 61 16.34 -13.38 -12.98
C ASP A 61 15.18 -13.08 -13.95
N ARG A 62 14.86 -14.08 -14.79
CA ARG A 62 13.77 -13.95 -15.77
C ARG A 62 12.44 -13.66 -15.11
N ASP A 63 12.12 -14.38 -14.03
CA ASP A 63 10.84 -14.25 -13.35
C ASP A 63 10.70 -12.87 -12.70
N GLY A 64 11.76 -12.36 -12.06
CA GLY A 64 11.78 -11.00 -11.52
C GLY A 64 11.64 -9.91 -12.58
N ILE A 65 12.23 -10.10 -13.77
CA ILE A 65 12.04 -9.20 -14.91
C ILE A 65 10.59 -9.25 -15.39
N THR A 66 10.00 -10.43 -15.49
CA THR A 66 8.60 -10.59 -15.91
C THR A 66 7.65 -9.91 -14.92
N GLU A 67 7.81 -10.14 -13.62
CA GLU A 67 7.04 -9.44 -12.58
C GLU A 67 7.10 -7.92 -12.76
N LEU A 68 8.30 -7.37 -12.92
CA LEU A 68 8.51 -5.93 -13.05
C LEU A 68 7.83 -5.32 -14.28
N PHE A 69 7.89 -5.97 -15.44
CA PHE A 69 7.38 -5.41 -16.67
C PHE A 69 5.93 -5.80 -16.99
N ALA A 70 5.45 -6.96 -16.52
CA ALA A 70 4.05 -7.35 -16.70
C ALA A 70 3.12 -6.64 -15.73
N LEU A 71 3.45 -6.63 -14.43
CA LEU A 71 2.58 -6.09 -13.38
C LEU A 71 2.86 -4.61 -13.06
N GLY A 72 4.01 -4.08 -13.49
CA GLY A 72 4.41 -2.71 -13.21
C GLY A 72 4.79 -2.51 -11.75
N PRO A 73 4.13 -1.57 -11.00
CA PRO A 73 4.51 -1.28 -9.62
C PRO A 73 4.08 -2.36 -8.62
N ALA A 74 3.21 -3.28 -9.03
CA ALA A 74 2.76 -4.41 -8.23
C ALA A 74 3.69 -5.62 -8.39
N VAL A 75 3.65 -6.52 -7.43
CA VAL A 75 4.35 -7.82 -7.48
C VAL A 75 3.36 -8.89 -7.03
N THR A 76 3.44 -10.07 -7.63
CA THR A 76 2.61 -11.20 -7.21
C THR A 76 2.83 -11.51 -5.72
N PRO A 77 1.77 -11.63 -4.90
CA PRO A 77 1.91 -11.93 -3.47
C PRO A 77 2.79 -13.15 -3.21
N GLY A 78 3.74 -13.01 -2.30
CA GLY A 78 4.73 -14.04 -1.98
C GLY A 78 6.00 -14.02 -2.84
N LYS A 79 6.03 -13.24 -3.92
CA LYS A 79 7.22 -13.06 -4.75
C LYS A 79 7.98 -11.77 -4.42
N ALA A 80 9.22 -11.73 -4.87
CA ALA A 80 10.05 -10.52 -4.97
C ALA A 80 10.74 -10.54 -6.33
N ILE A 81 11.25 -9.39 -6.80
CA ILE A 81 11.94 -9.34 -8.10
C ILE A 81 13.36 -9.92 -8.04
N TYR A 82 13.93 -10.07 -6.86
CA TYR A 82 15.29 -10.58 -6.68
C TYR A 82 15.28 -12.08 -6.49
N LYS A 83 16.21 -12.74 -7.19
CA LYS A 83 16.42 -14.18 -7.09
C LYS A 83 16.73 -14.60 -5.65
N ASN A 84 16.11 -15.68 -5.18
CA ASN A 84 16.26 -16.23 -3.83
C ASN A 84 15.75 -15.30 -2.70
N ILE A 85 15.00 -14.27 -3.02
CA ILE A 85 14.26 -13.50 -2.05
C ILE A 85 12.77 -13.72 -2.33
N SER A 86 12.01 -13.98 -1.27
CA SER A 86 10.56 -14.13 -1.33
C SER A 86 9.92 -13.31 -0.24
N GLU A 87 8.64 -13.05 -0.40
CA GLU A 87 7.81 -12.38 0.60
C GLU A 87 6.91 -13.41 1.30
N ILE A 88 6.61 -13.24 2.57
CA ILE A 88 5.48 -13.95 3.18
C ILE A 88 4.20 -13.35 2.59
N ALA A 89 3.42 -14.16 1.89
CA ALA A 89 2.16 -13.69 1.31
C ALA A 89 1.21 -13.17 2.40
N PRO A 90 0.31 -12.21 2.08
CA PRO A 90 -0.74 -11.76 3.00
C PRO A 90 -1.48 -12.95 3.63
N ALA A 91 -1.88 -12.81 4.90
CA ALA A 91 -2.59 -13.85 5.65
C ALA A 91 -1.86 -15.20 5.76
N ASN A 92 -0.54 -15.23 5.54
CA ASN A 92 0.23 -16.46 5.64
C ASN A 92 1.10 -16.52 6.89
N CYS A 93 1.32 -17.75 7.31
CA CYS A 93 2.31 -18.14 8.30
C CYS A 93 3.32 -19.12 7.71
N MET A 94 4.53 -19.11 8.25
CA MET A 94 5.58 -20.06 7.92
C MET A 94 6.24 -20.57 9.19
N VAL A 95 6.48 -21.87 9.27
CA VAL A 95 7.37 -22.48 10.26
C VAL A 95 8.54 -23.11 9.54
N ILE A 96 9.73 -22.83 10.02
CA ILE A 96 10.97 -23.39 9.53
C ILE A 96 11.60 -24.16 10.69
N SER A 97 11.87 -25.45 10.49
CA SER A 97 12.60 -26.32 11.41
C SER A 97 13.81 -26.94 10.70
N LYS A 98 14.58 -27.74 11.41
CA LYS A 98 15.70 -28.48 10.81
C LYS A 98 15.25 -29.50 9.76
N GLU A 99 14.03 -30.03 9.89
CA GLU A 99 13.53 -31.10 9.03
C GLU A 99 12.69 -30.57 7.86
N ASN A 100 11.94 -29.49 8.06
CA ASN A 100 11.02 -29.01 7.03
C ASN A 100 10.68 -27.52 7.13
N ILE A 101 10.09 -27.04 6.04
CA ILE A 101 9.47 -25.72 5.94
C ILE A 101 7.98 -25.95 5.65
N LYS A 102 7.12 -25.36 6.48
CA LYS A 102 5.67 -25.41 6.30
C LYS A 102 5.11 -24.00 6.18
N VAL A 103 4.41 -23.74 5.07
CA VAL A 103 3.68 -22.50 4.82
C VAL A 103 2.19 -22.82 4.76
N TRP A 104 1.35 -21.93 5.33
CA TRP A 104 -0.11 -22.06 5.24
C TRP A 104 -0.78 -20.71 5.34
N GLU A 105 -1.90 -20.57 4.66
CA GLU A 105 -2.82 -19.47 4.79
C GLU A 105 -3.67 -19.67 6.05
N TYR A 106 -3.69 -18.67 6.94
CA TYR A 106 -4.47 -18.76 8.19
C TYR A 106 -5.80 -17.99 8.10
N TRP A 107 -5.96 -17.14 7.10
CA TRP A 107 -7.17 -16.35 6.84
C TRP A 107 -7.30 -16.08 5.34
N LYS A 108 -8.53 -16.00 4.87
CA LYS A 108 -8.89 -15.58 3.50
C LYS A 108 -10.23 -14.85 3.52
N VAL A 109 -10.44 -14.00 2.53
CA VAL A 109 -11.76 -13.41 2.28
C VAL A 109 -12.74 -14.50 1.89
N SER A 110 -13.88 -14.57 2.59
CA SER A 110 -15.01 -15.41 2.20
C SER A 110 -16.01 -14.59 1.40
N LEU A 111 -16.55 -15.18 0.35
CA LEU A 111 -17.68 -14.62 -0.38
C LEU A 111 -18.95 -15.26 0.21
N GLU A 112 -19.76 -14.46 0.85
CA GLU A 112 -21.04 -14.87 1.39
C GLU A 112 -22.16 -14.05 0.74
N GLU A 113 -23.29 -14.67 0.50
CA GLU A 113 -24.46 -13.97 -0.03
C GLU A 113 -24.98 -13.02 1.05
N ASN A 114 -25.01 -11.73 0.75
CA ASN A 114 -25.61 -10.76 1.64
C ASN A 114 -27.15 -10.79 1.48
N LYS A 115 -27.86 -10.98 2.60
CA LYS A 115 -29.33 -11.02 2.67
C LYS A 115 -29.93 -9.77 3.32
N GLU A 116 -29.07 -8.82 3.70
CA GLU A 116 -29.50 -7.55 4.29
C GLU A 116 -30.13 -6.64 3.22
N THR A 117 -31.05 -5.81 3.64
CA THR A 117 -31.53 -4.68 2.81
C THR A 117 -30.38 -3.68 2.60
N VAL A 118 -30.52 -2.79 1.63
CA VAL A 118 -29.51 -1.74 1.37
C VAL A 118 -29.29 -0.87 2.61
N GLU A 119 -30.35 -0.53 3.33
CA GLU A 119 -30.32 0.28 4.53
C GLU A 119 -29.62 -0.44 5.69
N GLU A 120 -29.91 -1.72 5.89
CA GLU A 120 -29.25 -2.55 6.92
C GLU A 120 -27.76 -2.72 6.60
N ALA A 121 -27.42 -3.04 5.36
CA ALA A 121 -26.03 -3.16 4.91
C ALA A 121 -25.26 -1.85 5.06
N ALA A 122 -25.87 -0.69 4.73
CA ALA A 122 -25.25 0.62 4.89
C ALA A 122 -24.94 0.93 6.36
N GLU A 123 -25.86 0.63 7.30
CA GLU A 123 -25.60 0.86 8.73
C GLU A 123 -24.57 -0.13 9.30
N HIS A 124 -24.58 -1.37 8.82
CA HIS A 124 -23.57 -2.36 9.19
C HIS A 124 -22.17 -1.93 8.71
N VAL A 125 -22.03 -1.55 7.43
CA VAL A 125 -20.78 -1.00 6.87
C VAL A 125 -20.33 0.22 7.64
N ARG A 126 -21.23 1.17 7.92
CA ARG A 126 -20.92 2.35 8.74
C ARG A 126 -20.32 1.97 10.09
N THR A 127 -20.94 1.02 10.78
CA THR A 127 -20.46 0.54 12.08
C THR A 127 -19.06 -0.03 11.98
N LEU A 128 -18.79 -0.87 10.99
CA LEU A 128 -17.49 -1.49 10.76
C LEU A 128 -16.41 -0.46 10.41
N VAL A 129 -16.72 0.50 9.54
CA VAL A 129 -15.79 1.57 9.14
C VAL A 129 -15.43 2.47 10.33
N VAL A 130 -16.44 2.88 11.11
CA VAL A 130 -16.22 3.70 12.32
C VAL A 130 -15.36 2.95 13.33
N ASP A 131 -15.64 1.68 13.60
CA ASP A 131 -14.86 0.85 14.53
C ASP A 131 -13.41 0.68 14.04
N ALA A 132 -13.22 0.39 12.74
CA ALA A 132 -11.90 0.22 12.15
C ALA A 132 -11.04 1.49 12.28
N ILE A 133 -11.62 2.66 12.00
CA ILE A 133 -10.92 3.94 12.12
C ILE A 133 -10.58 4.23 13.60
N LYS A 134 -11.53 4.07 14.51
CA LYS A 134 -11.31 4.32 15.95
C LYS A 134 -10.22 3.45 16.53
N ARG A 135 -10.15 2.18 16.14
CA ARG A 135 -9.07 1.26 16.58
C ARG A 135 -7.70 1.72 16.11
N GLN A 136 -7.60 2.28 14.89
CA GLN A 136 -6.33 2.78 14.34
C GLN A 136 -5.89 4.14 14.93
N LEU A 137 -6.76 4.83 15.66
CA LEU A 137 -6.44 6.06 16.41
C LEU A 137 -5.84 5.77 17.80
N VAL A 138 -5.68 4.51 18.16
CA VAL A 138 -5.02 4.10 19.40
C VAL A 138 -3.53 3.93 19.13
N GLY A 139 -2.71 4.73 19.82
CA GLY A 139 -1.26 4.67 19.67
C GLY A 139 -0.54 5.62 20.63
N ASP A 140 0.73 5.33 20.89
CA ASP A 140 1.61 6.09 21.79
C ASP A 140 2.40 7.18 21.05
N VAL A 141 2.11 7.39 19.76
CA VAL A 141 2.82 8.33 18.91
C VAL A 141 1.85 9.34 18.27
N PRO A 142 2.34 10.52 17.84
CA PRO A 142 1.50 11.49 17.14
C PRO A 142 0.91 10.91 15.83
N ILE A 143 -0.40 11.12 15.65
CA ILE A 143 -1.18 10.63 14.50
C ILE A 143 -1.76 11.84 13.77
N CYS A 144 -1.71 11.85 12.43
CA CYS A 144 -2.43 12.76 11.57
C CYS A 144 -3.25 11.99 10.53
N THR A 145 -4.05 12.69 9.71
CA THR A 145 -4.75 12.09 8.57
C THR A 145 -4.35 12.76 7.25
N PHE A 146 -4.35 11.99 6.16
CA PHE A 146 -4.20 12.49 4.81
C PHE A 146 -5.58 12.87 4.29
N LEU A 147 -5.74 14.11 3.87
CA LEU A 147 -7.01 14.69 3.47
C LEU A 147 -6.95 15.23 2.04
N SER A 148 -7.43 14.47 1.08
CA SER A 148 -7.56 14.90 -0.32
C SER A 148 -8.87 15.66 -0.60
N GLY A 149 -9.85 15.51 0.27
CA GLY A 149 -11.21 16.04 0.06
C GLY A 149 -12.12 15.06 -0.71
N GLY A 150 -11.62 13.89 -1.11
CA GLY A 150 -12.41 12.76 -1.58
C GLY A 150 -13.23 12.12 -0.46
N LEU A 151 -14.18 11.26 -0.81
CA LEU A 151 -15.12 10.65 0.15
C LEU A 151 -14.39 9.92 1.29
N ASP A 152 -13.46 9.06 0.96
CA ASP A 152 -12.79 8.17 1.92
C ASP A 152 -11.92 8.94 2.91
N SER A 153 -11.04 9.80 2.38
CA SER A 153 -10.18 10.64 3.22
C SER A 153 -10.97 11.60 4.11
N SER A 154 -12.11 12.09 3.62
CA SER A 154 -13.02 12.96 4.37
C SER A 154 -13.73 12.20 5.49
N ALA A 155 -14.22 10.99 5.22
CA ALA A 155 -14.85 10.13 6.23
C ALA A 155 -13.87 9.77 7.35
N ILE A 156 -12.66 9.32 7.00
CA ILE A 156 -11.61 9.01 7.97
C ILE A 156 -11.27 10.22 8.82
N SER A 157 -11.06 11.39 8.18
CA SER A 157 -10.68 12.62 8.90
C SER A 157 -11.80 13.16 9.78
N ALA A 158 -13.06 13.02 9.36
CA ALA A 158 -14.21 13.45 10.15
C ALA A 158 -14.37 12.60 11.43
N ILE A 159 -14.29 11.28 11.31
CA ILE A 159 -14.36 10.35 12.45
C ILE A 159 -13.16 10.58 13.39
N ALA A 160 -11.96 10.73 12.83
CA ALA A 160 -10.76 11.02 13.61
C ALA A 160 -10.87 12.36 14.35
N ALA A 161 -11.39 13.42 13.70
CA ALA A 161 -11.56 14.72 14.31
C ALA A 161 -12.56 14.69 15.47
N GLU A 162 -13.62 13.90 15.38
CA GLU A 162 -14.57 13.68 16.47
C GLU A 162 -13.88 13.02 17.67
N GLU A 163 -13.11 11.95 17.44
CA GLU A 163 -12.37 11.24 18.48
C GLU A 163 -11.31 12.12 19.16
N PHE A 164 -10.62 12.96 18.38
CA PHE A 164 -9.65 13.92 18.93
C PHE A 164 -10.36 14.98 19.80
N ARG A 165 -11.49 15.53 19.35
CA ARG A 165 -12.30 16.47 20.16
C ARG A 165 -12.78 15.86 21.47
N ASN A 166 -13.23 14.61 21.45
CA ASN A 166 -13.64 13.88 22.65
C ASN A 166 -12.50 13.73 23.67
N ARG A 167 -11.25 13.78 23.20
CA ARG A 167 -10.03 13.78 24.02
C ARG A 167 -9.48 15.18 24.32
N GLY A 168 -10.23 16.24 23.99
CA GLY A 168 -9.80 17.64 24.16
C GLY A 168 -8.65 18.08 23.24
N LYS A 169 -8.48 17.40 22.09
CA LYS A 169 -7.43 17.65 21.10
C LYS A 169 -8.02 18.08 19.76
N VAL A 170 -7.19 18.72 18.94
CA VAL A 170 -7.50 19.04 17.54
C VAL A 170 -6.72 18.08 16.65
N LEU A 171 -7.36 17.56 15.59
CA LEU A 171 -6.73 16.71 14.61
C LEU A 171 -5.86 17.55 13.66
N ASP A 172 -4.68 17.06 13.34
CA ASP A 172 -3.86 17.60 12.27
C ASP A 172 -4.12 16.81 10.97
N THR A 173 -4.37 17.54 9.88
CA THR A 173 -4.64 16.97 8.56
C THR A 173 -3.67 17.50 7.53
N TYR A 174 -3.28 16.66 6.57
CA TYR A 174 -2.32 17.02 5.53
C TYR A 174 -2.89 16.70 4.16
N SER A 175 -2.69 17.64 3.22
CA SER A 175 -2.91 17.41 1.79
C SER A 175 -1.65 17.70 0.99
N ILE A 176 -1.58 17.13 -0.20
CA ILE A 176 -0.51 17.36 -1.15
C ILE A 176 -1.02 18.20 -2.31
N ASP A 177 -0.21 19.12 -2.80
CA ASP A 177 -0.46 19.87 -4.02
C ASP A 177 0.86 20.11 -4.76
N TYR A 178 0.79 20.56 -6.00
CA TYR A 178 1.96 20.82 -6.82
C TYR A 178 2.05 22.30 -7.18
N LYS A 179 3.28 22.80 -7.28
CA LYS A 179 3.51 24.19 -7.67
C LYS A 179 2.85 24.48 -9.02
N ASP A 180 2.11 25.59 -9.08
CA ASP A 180 1.39 26.04 -10.26
C ASP A 180 0.27 25.06 -10.73
N ASN A 181 -0.20 24.15 -9.89
CA ASN A 181 -1.23 23.16 -10.23
C ASN A 181 -2.50 23.82 -10.75
N GLU A 182 -2.97 24.88 -10.13
CA GLU A 182 -4.17 25.61 -10.55
C GLU A 182 -4.10 26.09 -12.01
N LYS A 183 -2.89 26.38 -12.51
CA LYS A 183 -2.66 26.84 -13.87
C LYS A 183 -2.63 25.70 -14.90
N TYR A 184 -2.19 24.51 -14.49
CA TYR A 184 -1.94 23.39 -15.40
C TYR A 184 -2.89 22.23 -15.20
N PHE A 185 -3.72 22.25 -14.17
CA PHE A 185 -4.70 21.21 -13.88
C PHE A 185 -5.65 21.01 -15.07
N LYS A 186 -5.82 19.76 -15.47
CA LYS A 186 -6.82 19.32 -16.45
C LYS A 186 -7.68 18.24 -15.81
N SER A 187 -8.99 18.43 -15.84
CA SER A 187 -9.91 17.41 -15.35
C SER A 187 -9.78 16.10 -16.11
N SER A 188 -9.94 15.00 -15.42
CA SER A 188 -9.96 13.64 -15.98
C SER A 188 -11.12 12.85 -15.36
N LEU A 189 -11.37 11.62 -15.84
CA LEU A 189 -12.35 10.72 -15.24
C LEU A 189 -12.00 10.36 -13.79
N PHE A 190 -10.69 10.27 -13.46
CA PHE A 190 -10.22 9.95 -12.12
C PHE A 190 -10.16 11.16 -11.20
N GLN A 191 -9.96 12.35 -11.73
CA GLN A 191 -9.84 13.59 -10.97
C GLN A 191 -10.59 14.71 -11.69
N PRO A 192 -11.93 14.82 -11.49
CA PRO A 192 -12.75 15.80 -12.18
C PRO A 192 -12.53 17.24 -11.68
N THR A 193 -12.04 17.42 -10.45
CA THR A 193 -11.78 18.73 -9.82
C THR A 193 -10.46 18.69 -9.04
N SER A 194 -9.91 19.87 -8.74
CA SER A 194 -8.71 19.98 -7.89
C SER A 194 -9.05 19.60 -6.43
N ASP A 195 -8.22 18.74 -5.85
CA ASP A 195 -8.38 18.23 -4.47
C ASP A 195 -8.25 19.34 -3.42
N LYS A 196 -7.38 20.31 -3.65
CA LYS A 196 -7.10 21.40 -2.72
C LYS A 196 -8.36 22.12 -2.22
N TYR A 197 -9.30 22.42 -3.12
CA TYR A 197 -10.53 23.10 -2.77
C TYR A 197 -11.37 22.28 -1.79
N TRP A 198 -11.54 21.00 -2.05
CA TRP A 198 -12.32 20.10 -1.22
C TRP A 198 -11.62 19.77 0.08
N ALA A 199 -10.32 19.57 0.07
CA ALA A 199 -9.53 19.36 1.27
C ALA A 199 -9.67 20.53 2.26
N CYS A 200 -9.57 21.79 1.77
CA CYS A 200 -9.76 22.97 2.59
C CYS A 200 -11.19 23.06 3.16
N LYS A 201 -12.22 22.78 2.35
CA LYS A 201 -13.63 22.79 2.83
C LYS A 201 -13.88 21.76 3.92
N VAL A 202 -13.39 20.53 3.74
CA VAL A 202 -13.54 19.48 4.75
C VAL A 202 -12.77 19.85 6.01
N ALA A 203 -11.54 20.34 5.88
CA ALA A 203 -10.73 20.77 7.02
C ALA A 203 -11.41 21.86 7.86
N GLU A 204 -12.02 22.85 7.21
CA GLU A 204 -12.80 23.90 7.86
C GLU A 204 -14.03 23.31 8.59
N PHE A 205 -14.77 22.44 7.92
CA PHE A 205 -15.95 21.77 8.48
C PHE A 205 -15.64 20.94 9.73
N ILE A 206 -14.58 20.12 9.66
CA ILE A 206 -14.17 19.28 10.80
C ILE A 206 -13.32 20.03 11.83
N LYS A 207 -12.96 21.27 11.57
CA LYS A 207 -12.12 22.14 12.42
C LYS A 207 -10.77 21.52 12.75
N SER A 208 -10.09 20.97 11.73
CA SER A 208 -8.74 20.42 11.86
C SER A 208 -7.65 21.50 11.65
N ASN A 209 -6.45 21.24 12.16
CA ASN A 209 -5.25 21.99 11.78
C ASN A 209 -4.77 21.46 10.43
N HIS A 210 -5.17 22.12 9.34
CA HIS A 210 -4.85 21.64 7.99
C HIS A 210 -3.58 22.27 7.44
N LYS A 211 -2.68 21.41 6.92
CA LYS A 211 -1.45 21.82 6.23
C LYS A 211 -1.43 21.28 4.80
N ASN A 212 -1.42 22.19 3.82
CA ASN A 212 -1.23 21.83 2.42
C ASN A 212 0.27 21.82 2.08
N VAL A 213 0.81 20.65 1.72
CA VAL A 213 2.21 20.47 1.33
C VAL A 213 2.33 20.67 -0.18
N VAL A 214 2.98 21.76 -0.59
CA VAL A 214 3.16 22.09 -2.02
C VAL A 214 4.52 21.60 -2.49
N LEU A 215 4.55 20.66 -3.42
CA LEU A 215 5.76 20.08 -3.99
C LEU A 215 6.16 20.80 -5.27
N ASN A 216 7.49 20.95 -5.46
CA ASN A 216 8.05 21.51 -6.67
C ASN A 216 8.41 20.39 -7.67
N HIS A 217 8.11 20.56 -8.93
CA HIS A 217 8.41 19.58 -9.99
C HIS A 217 9.90 19.20 -10.07
N LYS A 218 10.81 20.15 -9.82
CA LYS A 218 12.24 19.86 -9.78
C LYS A 218 12.60 18.91 -8.64
N ASP A 219 11.97 19.08 -7.47
CA ASP A 219 12.23 18.23 -6.30
C ASP A 219 11.69 16.82 -6.51
N LEU A 220 10.57 16.66 -7.23
CA LEU A 220 10.03 15.38 -7.63
C LEU A 220 11.03 14.60 -8.50
N VAL A 221 11.59 15.24 -9.53
CA VAL A 221 12.58 14.60 -10.41
C VAL A 221 13.83 14.19 -9.62
N LEU A 222 14.31 15.04 -8.72
CA LEU A 222 15.49 14.75 -7.89
C LEU A 222 15.21 13.60 -6.89
N ALA A 223 13.96 13.43 -6.46
CA ALA A 223 13.57 12.39 -5.52
C ALA A 223 13.36 11.01 -6.16
N LEU A 224 13.31 10.88 -7.49
CA LEU A 224 13.04 9.60 -8.19
C LEU A 224 13.97 8.47 -7.74
N ARG A 225 15.27 8.74 -7.64
CA ARG A 225 16.24 7.75 -7.18
C ARG A 225 15.99 7.34 -5.74
N ASP A 226 15.76 8.31 -4.87
CA ASP A 226 15.50 8.05 -3.45
C ASP A 226 14.21 7.27 -3.26
N ALA A 227 13.17 7.56 -4.04
CA ALA A 227 11.91 6.83 -4.02
C ALA A 227 12.09 5.36 -4.44
N THR A 228 12.85 5.11 -5.51
CA THR A 228 13.20 3.73 -5.93
C THR A 228 14.00 3.00 -4.85
N LEU A 229 14.96 3.67 -4.22
CA LEU A 229 15.74 3.09 -3.12
C LEU A 229 14.90 2.85 -1.86
N ALA A 230 13.89 3.69 -1.61
CA ALA A 230 12.97 3.51 -0.48
C ALA A 230 12.10 2.25 -0.66
N ARG A 231 11.67 1.95 -1.89
CA ARG A 231 10.86 0.77 -2.22
C ARG A 231 11.66 -0.50 -2.50
N ASP A 232 12.97 -0.38 -2.73
CA ASP A 232 13.86 -1.45 -3.20
C ASP A 232 13.62 -1.91 -4.65
N ILE A 233 12.57 -1.41 -5.30
CA ILE A 233 12.18 -1.76 -6.67
C ILE A 233 11.65 -0.51 -7.39
N PRO A 234 11.72 -0.44 -8.72
CA PRO A 234 11.03 0.58 -9.49
C PRO A 234 9.52 0.52 -9.27
N GLY A 235 8.88 1.65 -9.19
CA GLY A 235 7.44 1.78 -8.99
C GLY A 235 6.82 2.83 -9.92
N MET A 236 5.80 3.55 -9.44
CA MET A 236 5.17 4.65 -10.16
C MET A 236 5.96 5.94 -9.89
N ALA A 237 6.82 6.31 -10.83
CA ALA A 237 7.86 7.33 -10.66
C ALA A 237 7.38 8.65 -10.03
N ASP A 238 6.33 9.25 -10.55
CA ASP A 238 5.76 10.51 -10.08
C ASP A 238 5.01 10.35 -8.75
N VAL A 239 4.24 9.28 -8.59
CA VAL A 239 3.49 8.97 -7.37
C VAL A 239 4.45 8.67 -6.23
N ASP A 240 5.44 7.81 -6.45
CA ASP A 240 6.38 7.39 -5.39
C ASP A 240 7.27 8.53 -4.92
N SER A 241 7.75 9.39 -5.83
CA SER A 241 8.54 10.56 -5.44
C SER A 241 7.71 11.61 -4.70
N SER A 242 6.45 11.79 -5.11
CA SER A 242 5.50 12.66 -4.40
C SER A 242 5.23 12.15 -2.99
N LEU A 243 4.90 10.86 -2.86
CA LEU A 243 4.62 10.24 -1.56
C LEU A 243 5.85 10.29 -0.63
N LEU A 244 7.05 10.03 -1.16
CA LEU A 244 8.28 10.11 -0.38
C LEU A 244 8.50 11.52 0.19
N LEU A 245 8.36 12.56 -0.64
CA LEU A 245 8.55 13.95 -0.20
C LEU A 245 7.46 14.38 0.78
N PHE A 246 6.21 13.99 0.52
CA PHE A 246 5.08 14.22 1.41
C PHE A 246 5.29 13.56 2.78
N CYS A 247 5.67 12.28 2.81
CA CYS A 247 5.95 11.57 4.04
C CYS A 247 7.17 12.16 4.79
N LYS A 248 8.21 12.61 4.08
CA LYS A 248 9.35 13.32 4.70
C LYS A 248 8.91 14.61 5.41
N GLU A 249 7.96 15.35 4.85
CA GLU A 249 7.43 16.55 5.48
C GLU A 249 6.62 16.20 6.73
N ILE A 250 5.71 15.24 6.64
CA ILE A 250 4.86 14.79 7.76
C ILE A 250 5.70 14.22 8.90
N ARG A 251 6.75 13.47 8.57
CA ARG A 251 7.62 12.80 9.55
C ARG A 251 8.33 13.75 10.53
N LYS A 252 8.35 15.04 10.22
CA LYS A 252 8.90 16.05 11.14
C LYS A 252 8.09 16.15 12.44
N ASP A 253 6.77 15.99 12.33
CA ASP A 253 5.83 16.22 13.44
C ASP A 253 5.04 14.95 13.82
N PHE A 254 4.84 14.01 12.89
CA PHE A 254 3.99 12.83 13.04
C PHE A 254 4.72 11.54 12.70
N VAL A 255 4.27 10.45 13.32
CA VAL A 255 4.81 9.10 13.10
C VAL A 255 3.85 8.24 12.31
N VAL A 256 2.55 8.45 12.47
CA VAL A 256 1.48 7.71 11.80
C VAL A 256 0.59 8.68 11.04
N GLY A 257 0.35 8.37 9.78
CA GLY A 257 -0.66 9.02 8.93
C GLY A 257 -1.74 8.02 8.55
N LEU A 258 -3.01 8.32 8.82
CA LEU A 258 -4.12 7.54 8.30
C LEU A 258 -4.46 8.02 6.89
N SER A 259 -4.58 7.07 5.97
CA SER A 259 -4.88 7.30 4.56
C SER A 259 -6.17 6.60 4.14
N GLY A 260 -6.85 7.13 3.12
CA GLY A 260 -7.98 6.51 2.45
C GLY A 260 -7.59 5.49 1.39
N GLU A 261 -6.29 5.20 1.20
CA GLU A 261 -5.82 4.19 0.28
C GLU A 261 -6.49 2.83 0.52
N CYS A 262 -6.77 2.10 -0.56
CA CYS A 262 -7.47 0.82 -0.60
C CYS A 262 -8.99 0.89 -0.35
N ALA A 263 -9.58 2.05 -0.14
CA ALA A 263 -11.04 2.17 -0.01
C ALA A 263 -11.75 1.89 -1.34
N ASP A 264 -11.20 2.37 -2.46
CA ASP A 264 -11.73 2.11 -3.79
C ASP A 264 -11.73 0.62 -4.15
N GLU A 265 -10.74 -0.15 -3.69
CA GLU A 265 -10.68 -1.60 -3.86
C GLU A 265 -11.76 -2.32 -3.03
N ILE A 266 -12.06 -1.81 -1.84
CA ILE A 266 -13.07 -2.40 -0.93
C ILE A 266 -14.49 -2.06 -1.39
N PHE A 267 -14.73 -0.82 -1.82
CA PHE A 267 -16.06 -0.30 -2.10
C PHE A 267 -16.37 -0.15 -3.60
N GLY A 268 -15.46 -0.55 -4.47
CA GLY A 268 -15.67 -0.49 -5.93
C GLY A 268 -15.67 0.93 -6.48
N GLY A 269 -14.85 1.84 -5.94
CA GLY A 269 -14.83 3.25 -6.31
C GLY A 269 -14.19 3.55 -7.67
N TYR A 270 -13.34 2.66 -8.18
CA TYR A 270 -12.69 2.89 -9.48
C TYR A 270 -13.63 2.71 -10.67
N PRO A 271 -13.41 3.45 -11.78
CA PRO A 271 -14.22 3.34 -12.98
C PRO A 271 -14.29 1.93 -13.58
N TRP A 272 -13.29 1.10 -13.39
CA TRP A 272 -13.29 -0.27 -13.91
C TRP A 272 -14.25 -1.22 -13.19
N TYR A 273 -14.83 -0.83 -12.07
CA TYR A 273 -15.90 -1.61 -11.42
C TYR A 273 -17.28 -1.33 -12.00
N THR A 274 -17.44 -0.25 -12.80
CA THR A 274 -18.74 0.19 -13.34
C THR A 274 -18.76 0.33 -14.86
N ASN A 275 -17.59 0.39 -15.51
CA ASN A 275 -17.48 0.53 -16.96
C ASN A 275 -17.48 -0.86 -17.63
N GLU A 276 -18.47 -1.14 -18.48
CA GLU A 276 -18.64 -2.43 -19.15
C GLU A 276 -17.44 -2.86 -20.00
N ASP A 277 -16.81 -1.93 -20.74
CA ASP A 277 -15.63 -2.22 -21.56
C ASP A 277 -14.42 -2.63 -20.70
N MET A 278 -14.34 -2.11 -19.47
CA MET A 278 -13.30 -2.45 -18.53
C MET A 278 -13.57 -3.76 -17.81
N LEU A 279 -14.82 -4.01 -17.43
CA LEU A 279 -15.25 -5.25 -16.79
C LEU A 279 -15.06 -6.48 -17.68
N ASN A 280 -15.30 -6.31 -19.00
CA ASN A 280 -15.18 -7.38 -19.99
C ASN A 280 -13.79 -7.48 -20.63
N SER A 281 -12.78 -6.76 -20.11
CA SER A 281 -11.42 -6.86 -20.63
C SER A 281 -10.76 -8.18 -20.23
N GLU A 282 -10.03 -8.81 -21.15
CA GLU A 282 -9.25 -10.05 -20.87
C GLU A 282 -7.93 -9.77 -20.13
N THR A 283 -7.67 -8.51 -19.76
CA THR A 283 -6.48 -8.07 -19.04
C THR A 283 -6.87 -7.33 -17.77
N PHE A 284 -5.89 -7.02 -16.92
CA PHE A 284 -6.14 -6.10 -15.81
C PHE A 284 -6.64 -4.75 -16.34
N PRO A 285 -7.78 -4.23 -15.88
CA PRO A 285 -8.40 -3.02 -16.39
C PRO A 285 -7.47 -1.78 -16.38
N TRP A 286 -6.56 -1.72 -15.43
CA TRP A 286 -5.55 -0.67 -15.29
C TRP A 286 -4.29 -0.89 -16.15
N SER A 287 -4.14 -2.06 -16.80
CA SER A 287 -2.95 -2.48 -17.55
C SER A 287 -3.24 -2.88 -19.01
N ARG A 288 -4.14 -2.15 -19.66
CA ARG A 288 -4.58 -2.49 -21.04
C ARG A 288 -3.55 -2.19 -22.13
N SER A 289 -2.50 -1.43 -21.85
CA SER A 289 -1.53 -0.99 -22.86
C SER A 289 -0.20 -1.76 -22.81
N VAL A 290 -0.26 -3.10 -22.88
CA VAL A 290 0.92 -3.96 -22.87
C VAL A 290 1.85 -3.70 -24.05
N GLY A 291 1.31 -3.34 -25.22
CA GLY A 291 2.09 -3.00 -26.42
C GLY A 291 3.10 -1.86 -26.22
N MET A 292 2.73 -0.82 -25.46
CA MET A 292 3.66 0.27 -25.14
C MET A 292 4.82 -0.23 -24.26
N ARG A 293 4.55 -1.01 -23.24
CA ARG A 293 5.59 -1.61 -22.38
C ARG A 293 6.53 -2.50 -23.18
N LYS A 294 6.00 -3.30 -24.08
CA LYS A 294 6.78 -4.17 -24.96
C LYS A 294 7.66 -3.38 -25.92
N SER A 295 7.22 -2.20 -26.39
CA SER A 295 7.99 -1.37 -27.32
C SER A 295 9.29 -0.82 -26.73
N ILE A 296 9.36 -0.61 -25.42
CA ILE A 296 10.54 -0.09 -24.73
C ILE A 296 11.55 -1.19 -24.34
N LEU A 297 11.17 -2.46 -24.48
CA LEU A 297 12.04 -3.58 -24.13
C LEU A 297 13.00 -3.89 -25.27
N ASN A 298 14.23 -4.29 -24.94
CA ASN A 298 15.17 -4.79 -25.94
C ASN A 298 14.79 -6.20 -26.41
N GLU A 299 15.31 -6.62 -27.57
CA GLU A 299 14.97 -7.91 -28.20
C GLU A 299 15.27 -9.15 -27.32
N LYS A 300 16.19 -9.05 -26.37
CA LYS A 300 16.47 -10.15 -25.45
C LYS A 300 15.36 -10.34 -24.42
N ILE A 301 14.76 -9.24 -23.97
CA ILE A 301 13.68 -9.25 -22.97
C ILE A 301 12.32 -9.49 -23.63
N LYS A 302 12.11 -9.02 -24.87
CA LYS A 302 10.88 -9.30 -25.66
C LYS A 302 10.60 -10.80 -25.85
N LYS A 303 11.63 -11.65 -25.72
CA LYS A 303 11.48 -13.11 -25.78
C LYS A 303 10.83 -13.70 -24.50
N PHE A 304 10.72 -12.91 -23.44
CA PHE A 304 9.95 -13.29 -22.27
C PHE A 304 8.48 -12.93 -22.57
N ASN A 305 7.60 -13.92 -22.53
CA ASN A 305 6.17 -13.72 -22.72
C ASN A 305 5.62 -12.89 -21.54
N ILE A 306 5.63 -11.57 -21.73
CA ILE A 306 5.13 -10.60 -20.72
C ILE A 306 3.59 -10.50 -20.79
N GLU A 307 2.99 -11.09 -21.83
CA GLU A 307 1.55 -11.07 -22.10
C GLU A 307 0.79 -12.27 -21.52
N GLU A 308 1.49 -13.33 -21.14
CA GLU A 308 0.95 -14.53 -20.46
C GLU A 308 1.13 -14.43 -18.93
#